data_3762c9acf40dbb63897c01ab8c5e28ed
#
_entry.id   3762c9acf40dbb63897c01ab8c5e28ed
#
_cell.length_a   1.000
_cell.length_b   1.000
_cell.length_c   1.000
_cell.angle_alpha   90.00
_cell.angle_beta   90.00
_cell.angle_gamma   90.00
#
_symmetry.space_group_name_H-M   'P 1'
#
loop_
_entity.id
_entity.type
_entity.pdbx_description
1 polymer ?
#
loop_
_entity_poly.entity_id
_entity_poly.type
_entity_poly.pdbx_seq_one_letter_code
_entity_poly.pdbx_strand_id
1 'polypeptide(L)'
;MTDKSYKIAVLPGDGIGPEVMAQAHKVLDAIEKKHGITFERDEHDVGGIAIDNHGCPLPESTVKACEESDAVLFGSVGGPKWEHLPPNDQPERGALLPLRKHFQLFCNLRPAQIHSGLEAFSPLRADISGRGFDIVVVRELTGGIYFGQPKGREGEGATEKAFDTEVYHRFEIERITKIAFESARLRRKKVCSIDKANVLQSSILWREVVEEIAKDYPDVELSHMYIDNATMQLIKDPAQFDVMLCSNIFGDIISDECAMITGSMGMLPSASLNESKFGLYEPAGGSAPDIAGKNIANPVAQILSAALMLRYSLGEEIAAQDIEAAVSKALSAGELTGDLAGDNPALTTSEMGDKIAEYILNS
;
A
#
# COMPACT_ATOMS: atom_id res chain seq x y z
N MET A 1 -21.82 -0.17 26.76
CA MET A 1 -20.90 -0.32 25.60
C MET A 1 -19.52 -0.24 26.22
N THR A 2 -18.66 -1.24 26.00
CA THR A 2 -17.25 -1.13 26.43
C THR A 2 -16.60 -0.08 25.52
N ASP A 3 -16.09 1.00 26.13
CA ASP A 3 -15.31 2.01 25.41
C ASP A 3 -14.09 1.29 24.80
N LYS A 4 -14.12 1.08 23.49
CA LYS A 4 -12.99 0.51 22.74
C LYS A 4 -11.97 1.62 22.54
N SER A 5 -10.74 1.41 22.99
CA SER A 5 -9.61 2.32 22.75
C SER A 5 -8.49 1.56 22.06
N TYR A 6 -7.89 2.20 21.07
CA TYR A 6 -6.76 1.67 20.30
C TYR A 6 -5.64 2.68 20.28
N LYS A 7 -4.40 2.22 20.46
CA LYS A 7 -3.21 3.05 20.37
C LYS A 7 -2.61 2.95 18.97
N ILE A 8 -2.41 4.07 18.31
CA ILE A 8 -1.91 4.15 16.93
C ILE A 8 -0.64 5.00 16.92
N ALA A 9 0.47 4.41 16.48
CA ALA A 9 1.64 5.20 16.14
C ALA A 9 1.41 5.90 14.80
N VAL A 10 1.50 7.22 14.79
CA VAL A 10 1.32 8.05 13.60
C VAL A 10 2.65 8.57 13.14
N LEU A 11 3.01 8.26 11.91
CA LEU A 11 4.30 8.60 11.29
C LEU A 11 4.06 9.40 10.01
N PRO A 12 3.82 10.73 10.07
CA PRO A 12 3.49 11.53 8.89
C PRO A 12 4.60 11.55 7.84
N GLY A 13 5.86 11.61 8.27
CA GLY A 13 7.04 11.59 7.42
C GLY A 13 7.22 12.86 6.60
N ASP A 14 7.53 12.71 5.29
CA ASP A 14 8.03 13.76 4.41
C ASP A 14 7.02 14.19 3.36
N GLY A 15 7.30 15.30 2.71
CA GLY A 15 6.57 15.78 1.53
C GLY A 15 5.08 16.04 1.79
N ILE A 16 4.20 15.38 1.03
CA ILE A 16 2.75 15.48 1.22
C ILE A 16 2.24 14.69 2.43
N GLY A 17 3.07 13.84 3.05
CA GLY A 17 2.69 12.96 4.16
C GLY A 17 1.93 13.67 5.28
N PRO A 18 2.44 14.79 5.85
CA PRO A 18 1.72 15.53 6.91
C PRO A 18 0.36 16.05 6.47
N GLU A 19 0.21 16.58 5.24
CA GLU A 19 -1.07 17.16 4.79
C GLU A 19 -2.13 16.09 4.49
N VAL A 20 -1.76 14.92 3.94
CA VAL A 20 -2.71 13.83 3.72
C VAL A 20 -3.05 13.09 5.02
N MET A 21 -2.08 12.99 5.95
CA MET A 21 -2.30 12.44 7.29
C MET A 21 -3.31 13.25 8.10
N ALA A 22 -3.24 14.58 8.00
CA ALA A 22 -4.22 15.45 8.65
C ALA A 22 -5.66 15.17 8.18
N GLN A 23 -5.86 14.71 6.92
CA GLN A 23 -7.18 14.35 6.43
C GLN A 23 -7.63 12.97 6.95
N ALA A 24 -6.71 12.02 7.07
CA ALA A 24 -7.01 10.74 7.73
C ALA A 24 -7.41 10.96 9.20
N HIS A 25 -6.79 11.90 9.90
CA HIS A 25 -7.20 12.26 11.28
C HIS A 25 -8.64 12.79 11.34
N LYS A 26 -9.06 13.68 10.44
CA LYS A 26 -10.45 14.18 10.39
C LYS A 26 -11.45 13.04 10.19
N VAL A 27 -11.10 12.09 9.33
CA VAL A 27 -11.93 10.92 9.05
C VAL A 27 -12.01 10.00 10.28
N LEU A 28 -10.88 9.75 10.95
CA LEU A 28 -10.87 8.97 12.19
C LEU A 28 -11.66 9.68 13.32
N ASP A 29 -11.61 11.02 13.42
CA ASP A 29 -12.45 11.79 14.36
C ASP A 29 -13.96 11.63 14.08
N ALA A 30 -14.34 11.54 12.80
CA ALA A 30 -15.72 11.25 12.41
C ALA A 30 -16.15 9.83 12.80
N ILE A 31 -15.26 8.85 12.62
CA ILE A 31 -15.46 7.46 13.06
C ILE A 31 -15.58 7.35 14.58
N GLU A 32 -14.73 8.04 15.35
CA GLU A 32 -14.83 8.10 16.82
C GLU A 32 -16.22 8.55 17.27
N LYS A 33 -16.71 9.65 16.68
CA LYS A 33 -18.03 10.21 16.99
C LYS A 33 -19.18 9.27 16.62
N LYS A 34 -19.08 8.59 15.48
CA LYS A 34 -20.15 7.72 14.96
C LYS A 34 -20.22 6.39 15.70
N HIS A 35 -19.08 5.78 16.00
CA HIS A 35 -19.00 4.42 16.56
C HIS A 35 -18.70 4.35 18.06
N GLY A 36 -18.32 5.46 18.69
CA GLY A 36 -17.92 5.46 20.12
C GLY A 36 -16.63 4.69 20.36
N ILE A 37 -15.71 4.77 19.41
CA ILE A 37 -14.35 4.23 19.50
C ILE A 37 -13.41 5.39 19.85
N THR A 38 -12.29 5.12 20.50
CA THR A 38 -11.26 6.11 20.78
C THR A 38 -9.93 5.69 20.15
N PHE A 39 -9.26 6.61 19.44
CA PHE A 39 -7.94 6.38 18.88
C PHE A 39 -6.91 7.27 19.59
N GLU A 40 -6.07 6.67 20.42
CA GLU A 40 -4.91 7.33 21.01
C GLU A 40 -3.80 7.41 19.94
N ARG A 41 -3.63 8.60 19.36
CA ARG A 41 -2.70 8.86 18.25
C ARG A 41 -1.40 9.45 18.79
N ASP A 42 -0.32 8.70 18.70
CA ASP A 42 1.02 9.09 19.16
C ASP A 42 1.90 9.39 17.95
N GLU A 43 2.21 10.68 17.71
CA GLU A 43 2.89 11.16 16.51
C GLU A 43 4.40 11.22 16.70
N HIS A 44 5.16 10.64 15.76
CA HIS A 44 6.60 10.57 15.77
C HIS A 44 7.22 10.87 14.41
N ASP A 45 8.44 11.43 14.43
CA ASP A 45 9.22 11.69 13.24
C ASP A 45 9.76 10.38 12.62
N VAL A 46 9.74 10.33 11.28
CA VAL A 46 10.31 9.24 10.48
C VAL A 46 10.81 9.79 9.13
N GLY A 47 11.81 9.16 8.57
CA GLY A 47 12.31 9.53 7.25
C GLY A 47 13.19 10.79 7.27
N GLY A 48 13.02 11.64 6.29
CA GLY A 48 13.84 12.83 6.11
C GLY A 48 13.65 13.88 7.20
N ILE A 49 12.43 14.08 7.68
CA ILE A 49 12.18 14.97 8.83
C ILE A 49 12.88 14.46 10.09
N ALA A 50 12.94 13.15 10.27
CA ALA A 50 13.68 12.56 11.40
C ALA A 50 15.19 12.77 11.25
N ILE A 51 15.73 12.70 10.04
CA ILE A 51 17.15 13.05 9.79
C ILE A 51 17.42 14.50 10.20
N ASP A 52 16.55 15.42 9.81
CA ASP A 52 16.68 16.84 10.11
C ASP A 52 16.61 17.13 11.63
N ASN A 53 15.72 16.47 12.35
CA ASN A 53 15.46 16.74 13.78
C ASN A 53 16.33 15.90 14.72
N HIS A 54 16.68 14.66 14.33
CA HIS A 54 17.32 13.68 15.21
C HIS A 54 18.65 13.14 14.65
N GLY A 55 19.02 13.46 13.40
CA GLY A 55 20.25 12.99 12.76
C GLY A 55 20.21 11.54 12.24
N CYS A 56 19.05 10.90 12.27
CA CYS A 56 18.85 9.54 11.75
C CYS A 56 17.43 9.38 11.18
N PRO A 57 17.22 8.53 10.16
CA PRO A 57 15.92 8.39 9.50
C PRO A 57 14.87 7.65 10.35
N LEU A 58 15.30 6.87 11.33
CA LEU A 58 14.44 6.10 12.23
C LEU A 58 14.95 6.19 13.66
N PRO A 59 14.48 7.15 14.47
CA PRO A 59 14.80 7.26 15.88
C PRO A 59 14.33 6.05 16.69
N GLU A 60 15.08 5.67 17.72
CA GLU A 60 14.72 4.58 18.63
C GLU A 60 13.37 4.85 19.34
N SER A 61 13.09 6.11 19.67
CA SER A 61 11.79 6.54 20.22
C SER A 61 10.62 6.22 19.28
N THR A 62 10.81 6.39 17.97
CA THR A 62 9.80 6.06 16.96
C THR A 62 9.54 4.55 16.91
N VAL A 63 10.61 3.73 16.91
CA VAL A 63 10.48 2.27 16.94
C VAL A 63 9.72 1.83 18.19
N LYS A 64 10.07 2.38 19.36
CA LYS A 64 9.43 2.07 20.63
C LYS A 64 7.94 2.45 20.63
N ALA A 65 7.58 3.61 20.10
CA ALA A 65 6.18 4.02 19.96
C ALA A 65 5.38 3.03 19.09
N CYS A 66 5.99 2.56 17.98
CA CYS A 66 5.38 1.53 17.15
C CYS A 66 5.19 0.19 17.89
N GLU A 67 6.19 -0.24 18.71
CA GLU A 67 6.11 -1.45 19.52
C GLU A 67 5.00 -1.41 20.59
N GLU A 68 4.71 -0.21 21.11
CA GLU A 68 3.68 0.04 22.13
C GLU A 68 2.29 0.30 21.56
N SER A 69 2.11 0.21 20.23
CA SER A 69 0.87 0.54 19.52
C SER A 69 0.21 -0.70 18.92
N ASP A 70 -1.10 -0.62 18.67
CA ASP A 70 -1.89 -1.67 18.02
C ASP A 70 -1.66 -1.70 16.49
N ALA A 71 -1.31 -0.55 15.92
CA ALA A 71 -1.02 -0.39 14.50
C ALA A 71 -0.18 0.87 14.23
N VAL A 72 0.42 0.94 13.04
CA VAL A 72 1.15 2.12 12.55
C VAL A 72 0.40 2.73 11.37
N LEU A 73 0.04 4.00 11.47
CA LEU A 73 -0.45 4.79 10.35
C LEU A 73 0.70 5.66 9.83
N PHE A 74 1.13 5.40 8.61
CA PHE A 74 2.33 5.96 8.01
C PHE A 74 1.95 6.83 6.81
N GLY A 75 2.61 7.97 6.66
CA GLY A 75 2.40 8.86 5.52
C GLY A 75 3.30 8.52 4.35
N SER A 76 4.39 9.27 4.20
CA SER A 76 5.37 9.04 3.14
C SER A 76 6.76 9.45 3.57
N VAL A 77 7.80 8.86 2.96
CA VAL A 77 9.18 9.23 3.23
C VAL A 77 9.96 9.45 1.94
N GLY A 78 11.04 10.22 2.05
CA GLY A 78 11.95 10.47 0.95
C GLY A 78 11.80 11.86 0.31
N GLY A 79 12.78 12.18 -0.51
CA GLY A 79 12.84 13.42 -1.25
C GLY A 79 14.26 13.78 -1.67
N PRO A 80 14.43 14.67 -2.69
CA PRO A 80 15.73 14.99 -3.26
C PRO A 80 16.72 15.61 -2.28
N LYS A 81 16.23 16.17 -1.17
CA LYS A 81 17.06 16.77 -0.12
C LYS A 81 18.07 15.79 0.48
N TRP A 82 17.70 14.50 0.60
CA TRP A 82 18.51 13.48 1.29
C TRP A 82 19.17 12.46 0.35
N GLU A 83 19.02 12.60 -0.98
CA GLU A 83 19.63 11.68 -1.97
C GLU A 83 21.16 11.67 -1.95
N HIS A 84 21.79 12.73 -1.43
CA HIS A 84 23.24 12.83 -1.27
C HIS A 84 23.82 11.97 -0.14
N LEU A 85 22.97 11.46 0.75
CA LEU A 85 23.38 10.62 1.88
C LEU A 85 23.77 9.21 1.41
N PRO A 86 24.60 8.49 2.20
CA PRO A 86 24.85 7.08 1.95
C PRO A 86 23.53 6.30 1.84
N PRO A 87 23.44 5.28 0.97
CA PRO A 87 22.16 4.61 0.69
C PRO A 87 21.40 4.10 1.92
N ASN A 88 22.10 3.63 2.95
CA ASN A 88 21.45 3.13 4.17
C ASN A 88 20.98 4.23 5.13
N ASP A 89 21.41 5.47 4.90
CA ASP A 89 21.03 6.64 5.70
C ASP A 89 19.93 7.44 4.99
N GLN A 90 19.54 7.04 3.77
CA GLN A 90 18.42 7.63 3.04
C GLN A 90 17.07 7.22 3.65
N PRO A 91 16.03 8.07 3.57
CA PRO A 91 14.75 7.86 4.26
C PRO A 91 14.11 6.48 4.05
N GLU A 92 13.99 6.01 2.81
CA GLU A 92 13.33 4.74 2.50
C GLU A 92 14.12 3.54 3.03
N ARG A 93 15.45 3.52 2.77
CA ARG A 93 16.34 2.43 3.20
C ARG A 93 16.62 2.44 4.68
N GLY A 94 16.68 3.63 5.27
CA GLY A 94 17.02 3.82 6.67
C GLY A 94 15.83 3.79 7.62
N ALA A 95 14.59 3.94 7.13
CA ALA A 95 13.40 3.91 7.96
C ALA A 95 12.39 2.84 7.55
N LEU A 96 11.81 2.93 6.35
CA LEU A 96 10.69 2.06 5.96
C LEU A 96 11.10 0.58 5.88
N LEU A 97 12.23 0.26 5.23
CA LEU A 97 12.69 -1.12 5.14
C LEU A 97 13.06 -1.73 6.50
N PRO A 98 13.76 -1.01 7.41
CA PRO A 98 13.98 -1.45 8.79
C PRO A 98 12.69 -1.69 9.58
N LEU A 99 11.68 -0.81 9.49
CA LEU A 99 10.38 -1.02 10.14
C LEU A 99 9.69 -2.29 9.65
N ARG A 100 9.61 -2.49 8.34
CA ARG A 100 9.03 -3.70 7.74
C ARG A 100 9.73 -4.98 8.22
N LYS A 101 11.06 -4.94 8.33
CA LYS A 101 11.86 -6.06 8.83
C LYS A 101 11.67 -6.28 10.33
N HIS A 102 11.70 -5.20 11.13
CA HIS A 102 11.57 -5.26 12.60
C HIS A 102 10.25 -5.90 13.00
N PHE A 103 9.14 -5.48 12.41
CA PHE A 103 7.80 -6.00 12.68
C PHE A 103 7.44 -7.23 11.86
N GLN A 104 8.35 -7.75 11.04
CA GLN A 104 8.13 -8.91 10.15
C GLN A 104 6.88 -8.75 9.26
N LEU A 105 6.69 -7.57 8.69
CA LEU A 105 5.56 -7.24 7.83
C LEU A 105 5.75 -7.87 6.45
N PHE A 106 5.46 -9.15 6.34
CA PHE A 106 5.76 -9.93 5.13
C PHE A 106 4.68 -9.85 4.04
N CYS A 107 3.47 -9.49 4.40
CA CYS A 107 2.34 -9.42 3.48
C CYS A 107 1.96 -7.97 3.20
N ASN A 108 2.11 -7.52 1.96
CA ASN A 108 1.63 -6.21 1.54
C ASN A 108 0.39 -6.37 0.65
N LEU A 109 -0.73 -5.84 1.12
CA LEU A 109 -2.00 -5.81 0.39
C LEU A 109 -2.18 -4.44 -0.26
N ARG A 110 -2.37 -4.41 -1.57
CA ARG A 110 -2.63 -3.21 -2.36
C ARG A 110 -3.90 -3.40 -3.19
N PRO A 111 -5.08 -3.02 -2.66
CA PRO A 111 -6.31 -3.04 -3.43
C PRO A 111 -6.32 -1.92 -4.48
N ALA A 112 -6.67 -2.26 -5.70
CA ALA A 112 -6.81 -1.35 -6.82
C ALA A 112 -8.19 -1.53 -7.46
N GLN A 113 -9.05 -0.54 -7.29
CA GLN A 113 -10.41 -0.56 -7.78
C GLN A 113 -10.70 0.70 -8.58
N ILE A 114 -11.40 0.55 -9.70
CA ILE A 114 -11.97 1.70 -10.38
C ILE A 114 -13.33 2.01 -9.75
N HIS A 115 -13.45 3.20 -9.18
CA HIS A 115 -14.72 3.61 -8.56
C HIS A 115 -15.71 4.06 -9.63
N SER A 116 -17.00 3.78 -9.40
CA SER A 116 -18.08 4.21 -10.30
C SER A 116 -18.05 5.73 -10.50
N GLY A 117 -18.08 6.16 -11.75
CA GLY A 117 -17.96 7.56 -12.14
C GLY A 117 -16.53 8.02 -12.44
N LEU A 118 -15.51 7.21 -12.15
CA LEU A 118 -14.10 7.52 -12.45
C LEU A 118 -13.56 6.79 -13.68
N GLU A 119 -14.37 6.02 -14.38
CA GLU A 119 -13.94 5.24 -15.56
C GLU A 119 -13.32 6.11 -16.65
N ALA A 120 -13.78 7.36 -16.77
CA ALA A 120 -13.29 8.31 -17.77
C ALA A 120 -11.88 8.87 -17.44
N PHE A 121 -11.45 8.78 -16.18
CA PHE A 121 -10.12 9.26 -15.74
C PHE A 121 -9.04 8.19 -15.85
N SER A 122 -9.45 6.93 -16.02
CA SER A 122 -8.51 5.85 -16.32
C SER A 122 -7.81 6.10 -17.66
N PRO A 123 -6.49 5.87 -17.77
CA PRO A 123 -5.77 5.97 -19.04
C PRO A 123 -6.12 4.83 -20.01
N LEU A 124 -6.89 3.85 -19.56
CA LEU A 124 -7.35 2.74 -20.37
C LEU A 124 -8.40 3.21 -21.40
N ARG A 125 -8.54 2.45 -22.48
CA ARG A 125 -9.63 2.67 -23.43
C ARG A 125 -10.98 2.57 -22.70
N ALA A 126 -11.92 3.43 -23.06
CA ALA A 126 -13.24 3.52 -22.43
C ALA A 126 -14.05 2.22 -22.45
N ASP A 127 -13.86 1.34 -23.46
CA ASP A 127 -14.50 0.03 -23.52
C ASP A 127 -13.87 -1.00 -22.55
N ILE A 128 -12.69 -0.70 -22.01
CA ILE A 128 -11.99 -1.49 -20.99
C ILE A 128 -12.32 -0.93 -19.60
N SER A 129 -12.06 0.36 -19.35
CA SER A 129 -12.33 1.00 -18.06
C SER A 129 -13.82 0.94 -17.68
N GLY A 130 -14.72 1.09 -18.64
CA GLY A 130 -16.16 1.04 -18.42
C GLY A 130 -16.72 -0.31 -17.96
N ARG A 131 -15.93 -1.40 -18.01
CA ARG A 131 -16.31 -2.68 -17.39
C ARG A 131 -16.09 -2.70 -15.88
N GLY A 132 -15.32 -1.74 -15.37
CA GLY A 132 -14.82 -1.75 -14.01
C GLY A 132 -13.82 -2.88 -13.76
N PHE A 133 -13.05 -2.74 -12.70
CA PHE A 133 -12.22 -3.82 -12.14
C PHE A 133 -12.01 -3.58 -10.65
N ASP A 134 -11.74 -4.67 -9.95
CA ASP A 134 -11.42 -4.70 -8.53
C ASP A 134 -10.38 -5.80 -8.32
N ILE A 135 -9.14 -5.40 -8.07
CA ILE A 135 -7.96 -6.27 -7.99
C ILE A 135 -7.32 -6.07 -6.62
N VAL A 136 -6.82 -7.14 -6.01
CA VAL A 136 -5.93 -7.05 -4.86
C VAL A 136 -4.58 -7.65 -5.24
N VAL A 137 -3.53 -6.84 -5.17
CA VAL A 137 -2.15 -7.32 -5.26
C VAL A 137 -1.71 -7.77 -3.88
N VAL A 138 -1.36 -9.05 -3.76
CA VAL A 138 -0.78 -9.66 -2.56
C VAL A 138 0.71 -9.84 -2.82
N ARG A 139 1.50 -8.91 -2.29
CA ARG A 139 2.96 -8.81 -2.49
C ARG A 139 3.68 -9.38 -1.27
N GLU A 140 4.59 -10.33 -1.48
CA GLU A 140 5.58 -10.69 -0.45
C GLU A 140 6.53 -9.52 -0.26
N LEU A 141 6.82 -9.12 1.00
CA LEU A 141 7.45 -7.84 1.28
C LEU A 141 8.81 -7.95 1.98
N THR A 142 9.23 -9.12 2.49
CA THR A 142 10.41 -9.28 3.34
C THR A 142 11.50 -10.15 2.75
N GLY A 143 11.26 -10.75 1.59
CA GLY A 143 12.20 -11.56 0.83
C GLY A 143 12.60 -10.94 -0.51
N GLY A 144 13.14 -11.77 -1.37
CA GLY A 144 13.49 -11.42 -2.75
C GLY A 144 14.72 -10.53 -2.88
N ILE A 145 14.81 -9.83 -4.00
CA ILE A 145 15.99 -9.04 -4.39
C ILE A 145 16.25 -7.83 -3.48
N TYR A 146 15.22 -7.33 -2.78
CA TYR A 146 15.37 -6.19 -1.87
C TYR A 146 16.13 -6.55 -0.59
N PHE A 147 16.06 -7.81 -0.16
CA PHE A 147 16.68 -8.29 1.08
C PHE A 147 17.75 -9.36 0.89
N GLY A 148 17.82 -9.95 -0.30
CA GLY A 148 18.76 -11.02 -0.63
C GLY A 148 20.22 -10.60 -0.50
N GLN A 149 21.06 -11.55 -0.15
CA GLN A 149 22.51 -11.39 -0.02
C GLN A 149 23.21 -12.50 -0.81
N PRO A 150 24.45 -12.25 -1.33
CA PRO A 150 25.19 -10.99 -1.29
C PRO A 150 24.67 -9.95 -2.26
N LYS A 151 24.89 -8.66 -1.94
CA LYS A 151 24.65 -7.55 -2.86
C LYS A 151 25.72 -6.48 -2.69
N GLY A 152 26.08 -5.78 -3.76
CA GLY A 152 27.12 -4.75 -3.68
C GLY A 152 27.75 -4.41 -5.02
N ARG A 153 28.92 -3.79 -4.92
CA ARG A 153 29.78 -3.46 -6.06
C ARG A 153 31.18 -3.99 -5.83
N GLU A 154 31.82 -4.44 -6.89
CA GLU A 154 33.19 -4.96 -6.89
C GLU A 154 33.93 -4.52 -8.15
N GLY A 155 35.27 -4.41 -8.06
CA GLY A 155 36.14 -4.00 -9.17
C GLY A 155 36.23 -2.49 -9.31
N GLU A 156 37.02 -2.05 -10.32
CA GLU A 156 37.26 -0.64 -10.63
C GLU A 156 37.26 -0.42 -12.15
N GLY A 157 36.85 0.78 -12.59
CA GLY A 157 36.83 1.18 -13.98
C GLY A 157 36.01 0.21 -14.85
N ALA A 158 36.61 -0.32 -15.93
CA ALA A 158 35.92 -1.22 -16.86
C ALA A 158 35.57 -2.61 -16.28
N THR A 159 36.14 -2.96 -15.12
CA THR A 159 35.88 -4.24 -14.44
C THR A 159 34.90 -4.08 -13.28
N GLU A 160 34.42 -2.86 -13.02
CA GLU A 160 33.40 -2.62 -12.01
C GLU A 160 32.12 -3.38 -12.36
N LYS A 161 31.58 -4.10 -11.37
CA LYS A 161 30.27 -4.78 -11.46
C LYS A 161 29.43 -4.49 -10.22
N ALA A 162 28.13 -4.43 -10.42
CA ALA A 162 27.14 -4.37 -9.34
C ALA A 162 26.25 -5.60 -9.41
N PHE A 163 25.84 -6.11 -8.26
CA PHE A 163 24.96 -7.29 -8.18
C PHE A 163 24.01 -7.21 -7.00
N ASP A 164 22.82 -7.73 -7.21
CA ASP A 164 21.79 -7.99 -6.21
C ASP A 164 21.36 -9.45 -6.34
N THR A 165 21.07 -10.10 -5.21
CA THR A 165 20.69 -11.52 -5.19
C THR A 165 19.21 -11.65 -4.88
N GLU A 166 18.44 -12.31 -5.74
CA GLU A 166 17.07 -12.69 -5.46
C GLU A 166 17.03 -14.04 -4.74
N VAL A 167 16.54 -14.03 -3.49
CA VAL A 167 16.44 -15.23 -2.65
C VAL A 167 15.03 -15.34 -2.08
N TYR A 168 14.43 -16.51 -2.25
CA TYR A 168 13.20 -16.91 -1.56
C TYR A 168 13.39 -18.25 -0.88
N HIS A 169 12.97 -18.32 0.39
CA HIS A 169 12.84 -19.58 1.10
C HIS A 169 11.42 -20.11 0.95
N ARG A 170 11.26 -21.41 0.96
CA ARG A 170 9.96 -22.07 0.84
C ARG A 170 8.91 -21.49 1.80
N PHE A 171 9.25 -21.28 3.07
CA PHE A 171 8.31 -20.77 4.08
C PHE A 171 7.79 -19.35 3.77
N GLU A 172 8.61 -18.50 3.14
CA GLU A 172 8.21 -17.15 2.73
C GLU A 172 7.14 -17.20 1.64
N ILE A 173 7.28 -18.14 0.70
CA ILE A 173 6.30 -18.36 -0.36
C ILE A 173 5.03 -18.99 0.20
N GLU A 174 5.16 -19.99 1.11
CA GLU A 174 4.02 -20.67 1.72
C GLU A 174 3.11 -19.70 2.47
N ARG A 175 3.67 -18.83 3.33
CA ARG A 175 2.89 -17.89 4.14
C ARG A 175 2.14 -16.88 3.30
N ILE A 176 2.79 -16.30 2.27
CA ILE A 176 2.14 -15.30 1.43
C ILE A 176 1.09 -15.93 0.50
N THR A 177 1.33 -17.16 0.03
CA THR A 177 0.39 -17.92 -0.78
C THR A 177 -0.90 -18.18 -0.02
N LYS A 178 -0.82 -18.61 1.25
CA LYS A 178 -2.00 -18.82 2.10
C LYS A 178 -2.85 -17.55 2.22
N ILE A 179 -2.20 -16.40 2.45
CA ILE A 179 -2.90 -15.10 2.51
C ILE A 179 -3.62 -14.79 1.18
N ALA A 180 -2.97 -15.04 0.04
CA ALA A 180 -3.58 -14.81 -1.27
C ALA A 180 -4.82 -15.69 -1.49
N PHE A 181 -4.76 -16.98 -1.15
CA PHE A 181 -5.90 -17.88 -1.29
C PHE A 181 -7.03 -17.56 -0.30
N GLU A 182 -6.73 -17.23 0.95
CA GLU A 182 -7.75 -16.77 1.91
C GLU A 182 -8.39 -15.46 1.46
N SER A 183 -7.61 -14.52 0.93
CA SER A 183 -8.15 -13.29 0.34
C SER A 183 -9.07 -13.59 -0.84
N ALA A 184 -8.70 -14.51 -1.71
CA ALA A 184 -9.52 -14.89 -2.86
C ALA A 184 -10.85 -15.55 -2.44
N ARG A 185 -10.87 -16.35 -1.35
CA ARG A 185 -12.11 -16.94 -0.81
C ARG A 185 -13.15 -15.89 -0.40
N LEU A 186 -12.70 -14.72 0.04
CA LEU A 186 -13.57 -13.60 0.41
C LEU A 186 -13.99 -12.74 -0.80
N ARG A 187 -13.50 -13.08 -1.99
CA ARG A 187 -13.70 -12.33 -3.23
C ARG A 187 -14.26 -13.26 -4.33
N ARG A 188 -13.73 -13.16 -5.55
CA ARG A 188 -14.21 -13.92 -6.72
C ARG A 188 -13.57 -15.30 -6.88
N LYS A 189 -12.80 -15.74 -5.88
CA LYS A 189 -12.16 -17.06 -5.81
C LYS A 189 -11.17 -17.34 -6.94
N LYS A 190 -10.39 -16.34 -7.34
CA LYS A 190 -9.36 -16.47 -8.36
C LYS A 190 -8.03 -15.94 -7.87
N VAL A 191 -6.97 -16.73 -8.01
CA VAL A 191 -5.59 -16.33 -7.78
C VAL A 191 -4.82 -16.44 -9.08
N CYS A 192 -4.18 -15.34 -9.49
CA CYS A 192 -3.18 -15.33 -10.53
C CYS A 192 -1.80 -15.15 -9.91
N SER A 193 -0.99 -16.19 -9.92
CA SER A 193 0.41 -16.14 -9.44
C SER A 193 1.31 -15.58 -10.53
N ILE A 194 2.00 -14.48 -10.19
CA ILE A 194 2.88 -13.74 -11.11
C ILE A 194 4.32 -14.14 -10.87
N ASP A 195 5.00 -14.60 -11.89
CA ASP A 195 6.36 -15.11 -11.80
C ASP A 195 7.19 -14.88 -13.09
N LYS A 196 8.43 -15.35 -13.09
CA LYS A 196 9.30 -15.44 -14.27
C LYS A 196 9.96 -16.84 -14.35
N ALA A 197 9.17 -17.89 -14.12
CA ALA A 197 9.65 -19.27 -14.02
C ALA A 197 10.32 -19.83 -15.27
N ASN A 198 10.12 -19.17 -16.43
CA ASN A 198 10.85 -19.51 -17.65
C ASN A 198 12.34 -19.09 -17.63
N VAL A 199 12.77 -18.29 -16.63
CA VAL A 199 14.16 -17.77 -16.53
C VAL A 199 14.75 -17.93 -15.13
N LEU A 200 13.99 -17.63 -14.06
CA LEU A 200 14.50 -17.51 -12.71
C LEU A 200 14.25 -18.76 -11.86
N GLN A 201 15.30 -19.24 -11.17
CA GLN A 201 15.18 -20.37 -10.24
C GLN A 201 14.29 -20.05 -9.03
N SER A 202 14.34 -18.82 -8.53
CA SER A 202 13.45 -18.34 -7.46
C SER A 202 11.98 -18.43 -7.87
N SER A 203 11.66 -18.09 -9.13
CA SER A 203 10.31 -18.17 -9.68
C SER A 203 9.86 -19.62 -9.96
N ILE A 204 10.78 -20.53 -10.25
CA ILE A 204 10.47 -21.97 -10.37
C ILE A 204 10.02 -22.51 -9.00
N LEU A 205 10.81 -22.26 -7.95
CA LEU A 205 10.44 -22.63 -6.58
C LEU A 205 9.12 -21.98 -6.15
N TRP A 206 8.94 -20.70 -6.50
CA TRP A 206 7.69 -19.96 -6.22
C TRP A 206 6.48 -20.71 -6.78
N ARG A 207 6.52 -21.06 -8.07
CA ARG A 207 5.43 -21.77 -8.75
C ARG A 207 5.15 -23.13 -8.13
N GLU A 208 6.19 -23.92 -7.85
CA GLU A 208 6.08 -25.24 -7.22
C GLU A 208 5.37 -25.16 -5.87
N VAL A 209 5.74 -24.20 -5.02
CA VAL A 209 5.15 -24.02 -3.69
C VAL A 209 3.70 -23.53 -3.80
N VAL A 210 3.42 -22.60 -4.70
CA VAL A 210 2.05 -22.11 -4.93
C VAL A 210 1.13 -23.26 -5.39
N GLU A 211 1.58 -24.09 -6.33
CA GLU A 211 0.84 -25.27 -6.80
C GLU A 211 0.62 -26.32 -5.70
N GLU A 212 1.57 -26.48 -4.76
CA GLU A 212 1.45 -27.37 -3.62
C GLU A 212 0.37 -26.89 -2.66
N ILE A 213 0.42 -25.60 -2.26
CA ILE A 213 -0.56 -24.98 -1.35
C ILE A 213 -1.95 -24.93 -1.97
N ALA A 214 -2.07 -24.71 -3.28
CA ALA A 214 -3.35 -24.66 -3.98
C ALA A 214 -4.19 -25.94 -3.80
N LYS A 215 -3.59 -27.09 -3.52
CA LYS A 215 -4.31 -28.34 -3.27
C LYS A 215 -5.20 -28.28 -2.03
N ASP A 216 -4.87 -27.40 -1.07
CA ASP A 216 -5.65 -27.18 0.15
C ASP A 216 -6.83 -26.19 -0.10
N TYR A 217 -6.89 -25.61 -1.29
CA TYR A 217 -7.88 -24.60 -1.70
C TYR A 217 -8.63 -24.99 -2.99
N PRO A 218 -9.27 -26.18 -3.04
CA PRO A 218 -9.89 -26.69 -4.27
C PRO A 218 -11.07 -25.83 -4.78
N ASP A 219 -11.55 -24.90 -3.96
CA ASP A 219 -12.62 -23.96 -4.27
C ASP A 219 -12.11 -22.65 -4.90
N VAL A 220 -10.78 -22.48 -5.06
CA VAL A 220 -10.15 -21.28 -5.63
C VAL A 220 -9.45 -21.65 -6.96
N GLU A 221 -9.76 -20.93 -8.02
CA GLU A 221 -9.10 -21.08 -9.31
C GLU A 221 -7.68 -20.51 -9.24
N LEU A 222 -6.66 -21.32 -9.56
CA LEU A 222 -5.28 -20.89 -9.69
C LEU A 222 -4.88 -20.80 -11.16
N SER A 223 -4.27 -19.68 -11.53
CA SER A 223 -3.56 -19.49 -12.80
C SER A 223 -2.16 -18.94 -12.56
N HIS A 224 -1.28 -19.11 -13.54
CA HIS A 224 0.07 -18.54 -13.52
C HIS A 224 0.27 -17.62 -14.71
N MET A 225 0.96 -16.51 -14.49
CA MET A 225 1.29 -15.59 -15.58
C MET A 225 2.70 -15.05 -15.40
N TYR A 226 3.47 -14.99 -16.48
CA TYR A 226 4.76 -14.31 -16.44
C TYR A 226 4.56 -12.80 -16.28
N ILE A 227 5.44 -12.16 -15.52
CA ILE A 227 5.34 -10.73 -15.19
C ILE A 227 5.19 -9.83 -16.42
N ASP A 228 5.95 -10.09 -17.47
CA ASP A 228 5.89 -9.33 -18.72
C ASP A 228 4.53 -9.48 -19.44
N ASN A 229 3.90 -10.65 -19.38
CA ASN A 229 2.54 -10.81 -19.87
C ASN A 229 1.51 -10.17 -18.94
N ALA A 230 1.71 -10.24 -17.61
CA ALA A 230 0.78 -9.67 -16.64
C ALA A 230 0.62 -8.15 -16.82
N THR A 231 1.71 -7.42 -17.05
CA THR A 231 1.67 -5.98 -17.34
C THR A 231 0.89 -5.69 -18.62
N MET A 232 1.07 -6.48 -19.68
CA MET A 232 0.28 -6.32 -20.90
C MET A 232 -1.22 -6.62 -20.68
N GLN A 233 -1.53 -7.64 -19.88
CA GLN A 233 -2.90 -8.06 -19.61
C GLN A 233 -3.65 -7.08 -18.71
N LEU A 234 -2.97 -6.39 -17.79
CA LEU A 234 -3.55 -5.31 -16.99
C LEU A 234 -4.06 -4.17 -17.86
N ILE A 235 -3.34 -3.81 -18.91
CA ILE A 235 -3.79 -2.78 -19.87
C ILE A 235 -4.91 -3.31 -20.78
N LYS A 236 -4.86 -4.60 -21.16
CA LYS A 236 -5.79 -5.19 -22.13
C LYS A 236 -7.14 -5.57 -21.52
N ASP A 237 -7.14 -6.17 -20.34
CA ASP A 237 -8.34 -6.66 -19.65
C ASP A 237 -8.08 -6.82 -18.14
N PRO A 238 -8.01 -5.72 -17.37
CA PRO A 238 -7.78 -5.79 -15.93
C PRO A 238 -8.87 -6.55 -15.17
N ALA A 239 -10.10 -6.59 -15.69
CA ALA A 239 -11.24 -7.25 -15.06
C ALA A 239 -11.08 -8.78 -14.93
N GLN A 240 -10.14 -9.39 -15.67
CA GLN A 240 -9.82 -10.81 -15.54
C GLN A 240 -9.17 -11.17 -14.19
N PHE A 241 -8.47 -10.21 -13.56
CA PHE A 241 -7.74 -10.42 -12.31
C PHE A 241 -8.62 -10.18 -11.09
N ASP A 242 -8.49 -11.03 -10.08
CA ASP A 242 -9.11 -10.89 -8.75
C ASP A 242 -8.02 -10.68 -7.69
N VAL A 243 -7.24 -11.71 -7.41
CA VAL A 243 -6.07 -11.64 -6.53
C VAL A 243 -4.82 -11.94 -7.35
N MET A 244 -3.86 -11.02 -7.36
CA MET A 244 -2.55 -11.18 -7.98
C MET A 244 -1.50 -11.46 -6.91
N LEU A 245 -1.01 -12.69 -6.85
CA LEU A 245 0.04 -13.12 -5.91
C LEU A 245 1.40 -12.87 -6.53
N CYS A 246 2.23 -12.06 -5.88
CA CYS A 246 3.49 -11.56 -6.44
C CYS A 246 4.66 -11.65 -5.45
N SER A 247 5.86 -11.92 -6.00
CA SER A 247 7.13 -11.67 -5.29
C SER A 247 7.33 -10.17 -5.02
N ASN A 248 8.34 -9.83 -4.21
CA ASN A 248 8.57 -8.47 -3.76
C ASN A 248 8.67 -7.47 -4.93
N ILE A 249 9.62 -7.65 -5.85
CA ILE A 249 9.83 -6.72 -6.96
C ILE A 249 8.68 -6.75 -7.99
N PHE A 250 8.14 -7.92 -8.29
CA PHE A 250 7.03 -8.01 -9.25
C PHE A 250 5.76 -7.39 -8.68
N GLY A 251 5.51 -7.55 -7.39
CA GLY A 251 4.38 -6.94 -6.71
C GLY A 251 4.48 -5.42 -6.65
N ASP A 252 5.69 -4.87 -6.53
CA ASP A 252 5.93 -3.43 -6.61
C ASP A 252 5.52 -2.87 -7.97
N ILE A 253 6.07 -3.45 -9.04
CA ILE A 253 5.81 -3.01 -10.42
C ILE A 253 4.33 -3.13 -10.77
N ILE A 254 3.72 -4.30 -10.49
CA ILE A 254 2.30 -4.57 -10.80
C ILE A 254 1.36 -3.62 -10.04
N SER A 255 1.65 -3.34 -8.78
CA SER A 255 0.76 -2.48 -7.99
C SER A 255 0.82 -1.02 -8.42
N ASP A 256 1.99 -0.53 -8.84
CA ASP A 256 2.12 0.83 -9.38
C ASP A 256 1.40 0.97 -10.73
N GLU A 257 1.48 -0.07 -11.58
CA GLU A 257 0.67 -0.13 -12.80
C GLU A 257 -0.83 -0.16 -12.47
N CYS A 258 -1.24 -0.97 -11.48
CA CYS A 258 -2.62 -1.00 -11.00
C CYS A 258 -3.09 0.39 -10.51
N ALA A 259 -2.24 1.14 -9.79
CA ALA A 259 -2.56 2.50 -9.39
C ALA A 259 -2.84 3.41 -10.58
N MET A 260 -1.97 3.37 -11.59
CA MET A 260 -2.13 4.22 -12.77
C MET A 260 -3.39 3.91 -13.58
N ILE A 261 -3.74 2.63 -13.73
CA ILE A 261 -4.96 2.26 -14.45
C ILE A 261 -6.27 2.58 -13.70
N THR A 262 -6.21 2.88 -12.39
CA THR A 262 -7.37 3.44 -11.65
C THR A 262 -7.57 4.93 -11.89
N GLY A 263 -6.56 5.64 -12.42
CA GLY A 263 -6.58 7.06 -12.75
C GLY A 263 -5.65 7.93 -11.92
N SER A 264 -5.23 7.52 -10.73
CA SER A 264 -4.31 8.30 -9.88
C SER A 264 -3.60 7.44 -8.84
N MET A 265 -2.31 7.72 -8.61
CA MET A 265 -1.54 7.18 -7.49
C MET A 265 -2.15 7.53 -6.12
N GLY A 266 -2.84 8.67 -6.03
CA GLY A 266 -3.54 9.11 -4.82
C GLY A 266 -4.76 8.27 -4.43
N MET A 267 -5.08 7.22 -5.21
CA MET A 267 -6.19 6.31 -4.97
C MET A 267 -5.78 4.95 -4.41
N LEU A 268 -4.49 4.64 -4.32
CA LEU A 268 -4.01 3.31 -3.93
C LEU A 268 -3.59 3.25 -2.46
N PRO A 269 -4.41 2.69 -1.56
CA PRO A 269 -4.03 2.41 -0.18
C PRO A 269 -3.14 1.16 -0.12
N SER A 270 -2.41 0.99 0.98
CA SER A 270 -1.69 -0.25 1.24
C SER A 270 -1.68 -0.64 2.71
N ALA A 271 -1.62 -1.95 2.95
CA ALA A 271 -1.47 -2.55 4.27
C ALA A 271 -0.29 -3.51 4.26
N SER A 272 0.68 -3.29 5.14
CA SER A 272 1.79 -4.21 5.37
C SER A 272 1.56 -4.94 6.68
N LEU A 273 1.37 -6.26 6.63
CA LEU A 273 0.87 -7.08 7.74
C LEU A 273 1.88 -8.16 8.15
N ASN A 274 1.85 -8.51 9.44
CA ASN A 274 2.51 -9.70 9.97
C ASN A 274 1.48 -10.79 10.38
N GLU A 275 1.96 -11.89 10.93
CA GLU A 275 1.09 -13.00 11.36
C GLU A 275 0.18 -12.65 12.54
N SER A 276 0.57 -11.68 13.39
CA SER A 276 -0.20 -11.29 14.58
C SER A 276 -1.29 -10.25 14.31
N LYS A 277 -1.51 -9.87 13.06
CA LYS A 277 -2.38 -8.77 12.60
C LYS A 277 -1.85 -7.37 12.89
N PHE A 278 -0.67 -7.21 13.51
CA PHE A 278 -0.02 -5.90 13.55
C PHE A 278 0.32 -5.45 12.12
N GLY A 279 0.06 -4.20 11.80
CA GLY A 279 0.25 -3.67 10.46
C GLY A 279 0.76 -2.24 10.43
N LEU A 280 1.40 -1.92 9.30
CA LEU A 280 1.76 -0.58 8.89
C LEU A 280 0.94 -0.23 7.64
N TYR A 281 0.25 0.91 7.70
CA TYR A 281 -0.72 1.35 6.71
C TYR A 281 -0.28 2.66 6.09
N GLU A 282 -0.06 2.66 4.80
CA GLU A 282 0.50 3.79 4.05
C GLU A 282 -0.11 3.90 2.65
N PRO A 283 -0.24 5.08 2.05
CA PRO A 283 -0.52 5.20 0.62
C PRO A 283 0.64 4.60 -0.19
N ALA A 284 0.34 3.97 -1.31
CA ALA A 284 1.38 3.40 -2.18
C ALA A 284 2.18 4.47 -2.95
N GLY A 285 1.68 5.70 -3.01
CA GLY A 285 2.38 6.83 -3.64
C GLY A 285 3.56 7.33 -2.83
N GLY A 286 4.46 8.08 -3.48
CA GLY A 286 5.62 8.70 -2.84
C GLY A 286 5.29 10.00 -2.11
N SER A 287 6.33 10.67 -1.64
CA SER A 287 6.25 11.94 -0.87
C SER A 287 5.89 13.17 -1.70
N ALA A 288 5.92 13.10 -3.04
CA ALA A 288 5.58 14.16 -3.98
C ALA A 288 6.06 15.56 -3.55
N PRO A 289 7.38 15.77 -3.38
CA PRO A 289 7.95 16.98 -2.78
C PRO A 289 7.66 18.25 -3.58
N ASP A 290 7.37 18.12 -4.87
CA ASP A 290 7.01 19.21 -5.78
C ASP A 290 5.65 19.84 -5.48
N ILE A 291 4.73 19.12 -4.86
CA ILE A 291 3.40 19.61 -4.47
C ILE A 291 3.20 19.72 -2.96
N ALA A 292 4.19 19.34 -2.16
CA ALA A 292 4.13 19.41 -0.70
C ALA A 292 3.80 20.83 -0.20
N GLY A 293 2.90 20.92 0.77
CA GLY A 293 2.45 22.19 1.37
C GLY A 293 1.56 23.06 0.49
N LYS A 294 1.18 22.59 -0.71
CA LYS A 294 0.29 23.34 -1.60
C LYS A 294 -1.20 23.04 -1.41
N ASN A 295 -1.53 22.11 -0.55
CA ASN A 295 -2.91 21.68 -0.27
C ASN A 295 -3.67 21.21 -1.53
N ILE A 296 -2.97 20.50 -2.44
CA ILE A 296 -3.52 19.98 -3.69
C ILE A 296 -3.37 18.45 -3.83
N ALA A 297 -2.65 17.81 -2.93
CA ALA A 297 -2.47 16.37 -2.92
C ALA A 297 -3.80 15.64 -2.69
N ASN A 298 -4.02 14.51 -3.37
CA ASN A 298 -5.18 13.66 -3.15
C ASN A 298 -5.00 12.84 -1.85
N PRO A 299 -5.85 13.01 -0.80
CA PRO A 299 -5.70 12.32 0.46
C PRO A 299 -6.39 10.95 0.51
N VAL A 300 -7.07 10.53 -0.55
CA VAL A 300 -7.95 9.34 -0.55
C VAL A 300 -7.16 8.08 -0.23
N ALA A 301 -5.96 7.88 -0.77
CA ALA A 301 -5.14 6.72 -0.47
C ALA A 301 -4.77 6.63 1.01
N GLN A 302 -4.45 7.75 1.66
CA GLN A 302 -4.16 7.81 3.09
C GLN A 302 -5.41 7.50 3.94
N ILE A 303 -6.55 8.04 3.55
CA ILE A 303 -7.84 7.79 4.20
C ILE A 303 -8.25 6.31 4.06
N LEU A 304 -8.11 5.73 2.87
CA LEU A 304 -8.37 4.32 2.64
C LEU A 304 -7.35 3.41 3.34
N SER A 305 -6.09 3.86 3.52
CA SER A 305 -5.11 3.14 4.35
C SER A 305 -5.55 3.09 5.81
N ALA A 306 -6.16 4.16 6.33
CA ALA A 306 -6.77 4.13 7.66
C ALA A 306 -7.98 3.16 7.71
N ALA A 307 -8.78 3.03 6.65
CA ALA A 307 -9.83 2.02 6.58
C ALA A 307 -9.27 0.59 6.62
N LEU A 308 -8.16 0.32 5.90
CA LEU A 308 -7.48 -0.97 5.98
C LEU A 308 -6.95 -1.26 7.40
N MET A 309 -6.44 -0.23 8.11
CA MET A 309 -6.01 -0.35 9.51
C MET A 309 -7.18 -0.79 10.40
N LEU A 310 -8.32 -0.13 10.28
CA LEU A 310 -9.53 -0.47 11.04
C LEU A 310 -9.93 -1.93 10.79
N ARG A 311 -9.91 -2.38 9.54
CA ARG A 311 -10.29 -3.74 9.14
C ARG A 311 -9.32 -4.80 9.62
N TYR A 312 -8.04 -4.66 9.31
CA TYR A 312 -7.08 -5.76 9.46
C TYR A 312 -6.43 -5.81 10.86
N SER A 313 -6.02 -4.68 11.43
CA SER A 313 -5.40 -4.66 12.75
C SER A 313 -6.42 -4.52 13.88
N LEU A 314 -7.40 -3.63 13.74
CA LEU A 314 -8.30 -3.29 14.83
C LEU A 314 -9.61 -4.10 14.83
N GLY A 315 -9.93 -4.79 13.72
CA GLY A 315 -11.14 -5.63 13.62
C GLY A 315 -12.45 -4.82 13.57
N GLU A 316 -12.38 -3.54 13.21
CA GLU A 316 -13.51 -2.62 13.13
C GLU A 316 -14.06 -2.55 11.68
N GLU A 317 -14.60 -3.68 11.20
CA GLU A 317 -15.07 -3.86 9.82
C GLU A 317 -16.14 -2.82 9.41
N ILE A 318 -17.12 -2.54 10.29
CA ILE A 318 -18.22 -1.60 9.99
C ILE A 318 -17.67 -0.18 9.83
N ALA A 319 -16.74 0.23 10.69
CA ALA A 319 -16.09 1.53 10.61
C ALA A 319 -15.23 1.67 9.33
N ALA A 320 -14.54 0.60 8.92
CA ALA A 320 -13.82 0.57 7.66
C ALA A 320 -14.75 0.74 6.45
N GLN A 321 -15.88 0.02 6.44
CA GLN A 321 -16.89 0.12 5.39
C GLN A 321 -17.52 1.52 5.30
N ASP A 322 -17.72 2.19 6.43
CA ASP A 322 -18.24 3.56 6.45
C ASP A 322 -17.26 4.54 5.77
N ILE A 323 -15.96 4.39 6.00
CA ILE A 323 -14.94 5.20 5.29
C ILE A 323 -14.99 4.93 3.79
N GLU A 324 -14.98 3.65 3.38
CA GLU A 324 -15.01 3.26 1.97
C GLU A 324 -16.26 3.77 1.26
N ALA A 325 -17.43 3.67 1.92
CA ALA A 325 -18.70 4.18 1.40
C ALA A 325 -18.69 5.71 1.26
N ALA A 326 -18.13 6.42 2.24
CA ALA A 326 -18.01 7.88 2.19
C ALA A 326 -17.08 8.34 1.06
N VAL A 327 -15.92 7.68 0.88
CA VAL A 327 -15.02 7.91 -0.25
C VAL A 327 -15.75 7.67 -1.58
N SER A 328 -16.38 6.51 -1.73
CA SER A 328 -17.12 6.18 -2.96
C SER A 328 -18.22 7.20 -3.26
N LYS A 329 -18.91 7.70 -2.23
CA LYS A 329 -19.95 8.73 -2.36
C LYS A 329 -19.39 10.07 -2.82
N ALA A 330 -18.27 10.53 -2.25
CA ALA A 330 -17.60 11.77 -2.66
C ALA A 330 -17.17 11.70 -4.13
N LEU A 331 -16.49 10.62 -4.51
CA LEU A 331 -16.02 10.42 -5.88
C LEU A 331 -17.18 10.36 -6.89
N SER A 332 -18.26 9.64 -6.56
CA SER A 332 -19.45 9.54 -7.42
C SER A 332 -20.23 10.86 -7.52
N ALA A 333 -20.10 11.76 -6.55
CA ALA A 333 -20.65 13.10 -6.58
C ALA A 333 -19.81 14.09 -7.45
N GLY A 334 -18.66 13.64 -7.97
CA GLY A 334 -17.74 14.47 -8.74
C GLY A 334 -16.89 15.40 -7.85
N GLU A 335 -16.80 15.11 -6.56
CA GLU A 335 -15.95 15.81 -5.60
C GLU A 335 -14.51 15.25 -5.73
N LEU A 336 -13.69 15.88 -6.58
CA LEU A 336 -12.40 15.35 -7.02
C LEU A 336 -11.27 16.34 -6.75
N THR A 337 -10.11 15.83 -6.39
CA THR A 337 -8.85 16.61 -6.35
C THR A 337 -8.26 16.79 -7.75
N GLY A 338 -7.28 17.68 -7.89
CA GLY A 338 -6.76 18.13 -9.19
C GLY A 338 -6.20 17.02 -10.09
N ASP A 339 -5.71 15.93 -9.52
CA ASP A 339 -5.23 14.75 -10.23
C ASP A 339 -6.33 13.97 -10.97
N LEU A 340 -7.59 14.11 -10.51
CA LEU A 340 -8.77 13.44 -11.06
C LEU A 340 -9.81 14.41 -11.66
N ALA A 341 -9.73 15.71 -11.37
CA ALA A 341 -10.77 16.66 -11.78
C ALA A 341 -10.71 17.02 -13.28
N GLY A 342 -9.56 16.84 -13.94
CA GLY A 342 -9.34 17.29 -15.31
C GLY A 342 -9.54 18.81 -15.42
N ASP A 343 -10.42 19.25 -16.33
CA ASP A 343 -10.77 20.68 -16.53
C ASP A 343 -11.87 21.19 -15.56
N ASN A 344 -12.39 20.32 -14.68
CA ASN A 344 -13.42 20.70 -13.73
C ASN A 344 -12.81 21.38 -12.48
N PRO A 345 -13.62 22.14 -11.70
CA PRO A 345 -13.17 22.64 -10.41
C PRO A 345 -12.71 21.50 -9.49
N ALA A 346 -11.49 21.65 -8.97
CA ALA A 346 -10.88 20.65 -8.10
C ALA A 346 -11.03 21.05 -6.64
N LEU A 347 -11.25 20.07 -5.76
CA LEU A 347 -11.12 20.25 -4.32
C LEU A 347 -9.65 20.31 -3.91
N THR A 348 -9.37 21.05 -2.88
CA THR A 348 -8.10 20.99 -2.17
C THR A 348 -8.01 19.71 -1.32
N THR A 349 -6.79 19.37 -0.87
CA THR A 349 -6.56 18.25 0.05
C THR A 349 -7.48 18.32 1.28
N SER A 350 -7.56 19.51 1.89
CA SER A 350 -8.35 19.73 3.11
C SER A 350 -9.86 19.64 2.86
N GLU A 351 -10.36 20.20 1.74
CA GLU A 351 -11.78 20.11 1.39
C GLU A 351 -12.22 18.67 1.11
N MET A 352 -11.38 17.87 0.44
CA MET A 352 -11.66 16.44 0.25
C MET A 352 -11.79 15.69 1.58
N GLY A 353 -10.88 15.93 2.52
CA GLY A 353 -10.96 15.34 3.86
C GLY A 353 -12.22 15.75 4.61
N ASP A 354 -12.60 17.03 4.55
CA ASP A 354 -13.81 17.56 5.18
C ASP A 354 -15.08 16.93 4.59
N LYS A 355 -15.15 16.75 3.27
CA LYS A 355 -16.27 16.10 2.58
C LYS A 355 -16.44 14.64 2.98
N ILE A 356 -15.36 13.87 3.01
CA ILE A 356 -15.42 12.47 3.41
C ILE A 356 -15.87 12.34 4.87
N ALA A 357 -15.33 13.17 5.78
CA ALA A 357 -15.76 13.19 7.19
C ALA A 357 -17.24 13.58 7.34
N GLU A 358 -17.73 14.54 6.55
CA GLU A 358 -19.15 14.93 6.51
C GLU A 358 -20.04 13.75 6.08
N TYR A 359 -19.65 13.00 5.03
CA TYR A 359 -20.42 11.84 4.58
C TYR A 359 -20.48 10.73 5.61
N ILE A 360 -19.42 10.49 6.39
CA ILE A 360 -19.41 9.52 7.50
C ILE A 360 -20.41 9.91 8.58
N LEU A 361 -20.46 11.19 8.96
CA LEU A 361 -21.36 11.67 10.02
C LEU A 361 -22.83 11.71 9.61
N ASN A 362 -23.11 11.78 8.31
CA ASN A 362 -24.47 11.90 7.76
C ASN A 362 -25.02 10.57 7.17
N SER A 363 -24.32 9.46 7.33
CA SER A 363 -24.70 8.14 6.83
C SER A 363 -25.38 7.22 7.85
#